data_9a68af38eb98bed0a2fb49e9b4498d6f
#
_entry.id   9a68af38eb98bed0a2fb49e9b4498d6f
#
_cell.length_a   1.000
_cell.length_b   1.000
_cell.length_c   1.000
_cell.angle_alpha   90.00
_cell.angle_beta   90.00
_cell.angle_gamma   90.00
#
_symmetry.space_group_name_H-M   'P 1'
#
loop_
_entity.id
_entity.type
_entity.pdbx_description
1 polymer ?
#
loop_
_entity_poly.entity_id
_entity_poly.type
_entity_poly.pdbx_seq_one_letter_code
_entity_poly.pdbx_strand_id
1 'polypeptide(L)'
;PELEAIGFDGMIGGNGSYVESAGEVVMHELITPEQCRHIVDWLHGRGLEFYLESNNGLFASENFREAARPVLRAYAGRKGVEHVEELDTDDIIHGLVYGAPLYRDDLNKVSFILSSYQDHLDSIEEFPDLECHTWGGAGETALFGDLGVRGITKAHAVDTLLGHLGARRADTVAFGDAKVDIPMFEACGAS
;
A
#
# COMPACT_ATOMS: atom_id res chain seq x y z
N PRO A 1 -9.86 -16.20 -5.04
CA PRO A 1 -10.33 -17.61 -5.10
C PRO A 1 -9.39 -18.56 -4.35
N GLU A 2 -8.05 -18.42 -4.46
CA GLU A 2 -7.10 -19.35 -3.81
C GLU A 2 -7.04 -19.15 -2.30
N LEU A 3 -7.04 -17.91 -1.82
CA LEU A 3 -7.03 -17.60 -0.39
C LEU A 3 -8.35 -17.98 0.30
N GLU A 4 -9.48 -17.77 -0.35
CA GLU A 4 -10.79 -18.20 0.15
C GLU A 4 -10.88 -19.73 0.32
N ALA A 5 -10.22 -20.50 -0.56
CA ALA A 5 -10.16 -21.94 -0.48
C ALA A 5 -9.35 -22.47 0.72
N ILE A 6 -8.44 -21.65 1.28
CA ILE A 6 -7.64 -21.98 2.48
C ILE A 6 -8.48 -21.81 3.76
N GLY A 7 -9.52 -20.97 3.74
CA GLY A 7 -10.44 -20.78 4.86
C GLY A 7 -9.85 -19.92 5.97
N PHE A 8 -9.42 -18.68 5.63
CA PHE A 8 -9.01 -17.71 6.64
C PHE A 8 -10.23 -17.19 7.42
N ASP A 9 -10.06 -17.00 8.72
CA ASP A 9 -11.08 -16.44 9.61
C ASP A 9 -11.19 -14.91 9.52
N GLY A 10 -10.22 -14.24 8.87
CA GLY A 10 -10.22 -12.79 8.71
C GLY A 10 -9.08 -12.30 7.83
N MET A 11 -9.02 -11.00 7.63
CA MET A 11 -8.05 -10.34 6.79
C MET A 11 -7.63 -8.99 7.37
N ILE A 12 -6.34 -8.68 7.25
CA ILE A 12 -5.80 -7.32 7.39
C ILE A 12 -5.32 -6.88 6.02
N GLY A 13 -5.94 -5.83 5.48
CA GLY A 13 -5.64 -5.26 4.17
C GLY A 13 -5.15 -3.82 4.24
N GLY A 14 -4.86 -3.21 3.07
CA GLY A 14 -4.49 -1.80 2.95
C GLY A 14 -3.30 -1.38 3.84
N ASN A 15 -2.34 -2.26 4.04
CA ASN A 15 -1.19 -2.06 4.95
C ASN A 15 -1.58 -1.76 6.42
N GLY A 16 -2.76 -2.24 6.82
CA GLY A 16 -3.31 -2.05 8.17
C GLY A 16 -4.54 -1.16 8.24
N SER A 17 -4.99 -0.57 7.14
CA SER A 17 -6.17 0.31 7.12
C SER A 17 -7.50 -0.44 7.13
N TYR A 18 -7.49 -1.74 6.82
CA TYR A 18 -8.67 -2.60 6.80
C TYR A 18 -8.45 -3.82 7.69
N VAL A 19 -9.42 -4.12 8.55
CA VAL A 19 -9.45 -5.30 9.41
C VAL A 19 -10.82 -5.95 9.32
N GLU A 20 -10.85 -7.21 8.98
CA GLU A 20 -12.07 -8.05 8.91
C GLU A 20 -11.86 -9.32 9.72
N SER A 21 -12.90 -9.77 10.42
CA SER A 21 -12.93 -11.02 11.17
C SER A 21 -14.29 -11.69 11.01
N ALA A 22 -14.29 -12.94 10.61
CA ALA A 22 -15.49 -13.77 10.41
C ALA A 22 -16.58 -13.11 9.52
N GLY A 23 -16.16 -12.31 8.52
CA GLY A 23 -17.04 -11.59 7.61
C GLY A 23 -17.59 -10.26 8.17
N GLU A 24 -17.12 -9.83 9.36
CA GLU A 24 -17.44 -8.53 9.95
C GLU A 24 -16.27 -7.56 9.76
N VAL A 25 -16.54 -6.35 9.24
CA VAL A 25 -15.54 -5.28 9.16
C VAL A 25 -15.34 -4.69 10.54
N VAL A 26 -14.18 -4.94 11.13
CA VAL A 26 -13.79 -4.46 12.46
C VAL A 26 -13.24 -3.04 12.40
N MET A 27 -12.50 -2.72 11.35
CA MET A 27 -11.91 -1.40 11.12
C MET A 27 -11.75 -1.15 9.63
N HIS A 28 -12.07 0.06 9.20
CA HIS A 28 -11.74 0.54 7.86
C HIS A 28 -11.42 2.03 7.91
N GLU A 29 -10.13 2.35 7.92
CA GLU A 29 -9.63 3.73 7.92
C GLU A 29 -9.30 4.15 6.50
N LEU A 30 -9.87 5.28 6.08
CA LEU A 30 -9.79 5.78 4.70
C LEU A 30 -9.12 7.15 4.64
N ILE A 31 -8.38 7.39 3.57
CA ILE A 31 -8.02 8.74 3.14
C ILE A 31 -9.32 9.45 2.77
N THR A 32 -9.55 10.65 3.32
CA THR A 32 -10.80 11.39 3.07
C THR A 32 -10.94 11.80 1.60
N PRO A 33 -12.17 12.05 1.11
CA PRO A 33 -12.36 12.52 -0.27
C PRO A 33 -11.64 13.84 -0.58
N GLU A 34 -11.50 14.72 0.40
CA GLU A 34 -10.75 15.98 0.27
C GLU A 34 -9.24 15.72 0.13
N GLN A 35 -8.71 14.83 0.97
CA GLN A 35 -7.31 14.41 0.88
C GLN A 35 -7.04 13.69 -0.45
N CYS A 36 -7.93 12.78 -0.88
CA CYS A 36 -7.82 12.10 -2.16
C CYS A 36 -7.73 13.10 -3.32
N ARG A 37 -8.62 14.10 -3.35
CA ARG A 37 -8.59 15.17 -4.37
C ARG A 37 -7.27 15.93 -4.34
N HIS A 38 -6.82 16.36 -3.16
CA HIS A 38 -5.57 17.10 -2.99
C HIS A 38 -4.37 16.26 -3.47
N ILE A 39 -4.29 14.98 -3.12
CA ILE A 39 -3.22 14.08 -3.55
C ILE A 39 -3.20 13.95 -5.08
N VAL A 40 -4.35 13.66 -5.69
CA VAL A 40 -4.46 13.48 -7.14
C VAL A 40 -4.06 14.75 -7.89
N ASP A 41 -4.53 15.92 -7.44
CA ASP A 41 -4.20 17.21 -8.04
C ASP A 41 -2.71 17.53 -7.90
N TRP A 42 -2.11 17.26 -6.73
CA TRP A 42 -0.69 17.47 -6.47
C TRP A 42 0.20 16.57 -7.34
N LEU A 43 -0.13 15.28 -7.45
CA LEU A 43 0.61 14.34 -8.29
C LEU A 43 0.52 14.71 -9.78
N HIS A 44 -0.67 15.04 -10.28
CA HIS A 44 -0.86 15.53 -11.65
C HIS A 44 -0.10 16.84 -11.90
N GLY A 45 -0.15 17.78 -10.96
CA GLY A 45 0.57 19.05 -11.05
C GLY A 45 2.09 18.90 -11.16
N ARG A 46 2.63 17.79 -10.65
CA ARG A 46 4.05 17.42 -10.73
C ARG A 46 4.39 16.49 -11.89
N GLY A 47 3.38 16.00 -12.62
CA GLY A 47 3.57 15.01 -13.68
C GLY A 47 4.04 13.65 -13.16
N LEU A 48 3.69 13.31 -11.92
CA LEU A 48 4.00 12.02 -11.31
C LEU A 48 2.87 11.03 -11.57
N GLU A 49 3.21 9.86 -12.09
CA GLU A 49 2.25 8.79 -12.32
C GLU A 49 2.06 7.94 -11.05
N PHE A 50 0.83 7.49 -10.83
CA PHE A 50 0.42 6.86 -9.57
C PHE A 50 -0.69 5.85 -9.77
N TYR A 51 -0.96 5.06 -8.73
CA TYR A 51 -2.17 4.28 -8.59
C TYR A 51 -2.75 4.40 -7.18
N LEU A 52 -4.05 4.28 -7.12
CA LEU A 52 -4.89 4.36 -5.93
C LEU A 52 -5.27 2.96 -5.50
N GLU A 53 -5.08 2.63 -4.22
CA GLU A 53 -5.45 1.35 -3.64
C GLU A 53 -6.75 1.49 -2.84
N SER A 54 -7.77 0.74 -3.19
CA SER A 54 -9.03 0.65 -2.46
C SER A 54 -9.48 -0.81 -2.33
N ASN A 55 -10.48 -1.06 -1.49
CA ASN A 55 -11.08 -2.40 -1.41
C ASN A 55 -11.84 -2.80 -2.69
N ASN A 56 -12.11 -1.82 -3.58
CA ASN A 56 -12.78 -2.04 -4.86
C ASN A 56 -11.81 -2.22 -6.05
N GLY A 57 -10.51 -2.15 -5.82
CA GLY A 57 -9.49 -2.36 -6.85
C GLY A 57 -8.33 -1.37 -6.79
N LEU A 58 -7.48 -1.45 -7.81
CA LEU A 58 -6.31 -0.59 -8.02
C LEU A 58 -6.58 0.31 -9.22
N PHE A 59 -6.58 1.62 -9.04
CA PHE A 59 -6.98 2.59 -10.06
C PHE A 59 -5.78 3.46 -10.46
N ALA A 60 -5.30 3.28 -11.68
CA ALA A 60 -4.08 3.91 -12.17
C ALA A 60 -4.34 5.21 -12.94
N SER A 61 -3.39 6.15 -12.84
CA SER A 61 -3.33 7.33 -13.68
C SER A 61 -3.11 6.96 -15.16
N GLU A 62 -3.40 7.88 -16.07
CA GLU A 62 -3.52 7.59 -17.51
C GLU A 62 -2.27 6.96 -18.11
N ASN A 63 -1.07 7.47 -17.76
CA ASN A 63 0.19 7.02 -18.33
C ASN A 63 0.96 6.05 -17.41
N PHE A 64 0.37 5.64 -16.28
CA PHE A 64 1.04 4.81 -15.29
C PHE A 64 1.62 3.53 -15.89
N ARG A 65 0.91 2.85 -16.79
CA ARG A 65 1.37 1.60 -17.42
C ARG A 65 2.74 1.76 -18.06
N GLU A 66 2.92 2.79 -18.88
CA GLU A 66 4.17 3.03 -19.60
C GLU A 66 5.28 3.56 -18.69
N ALA A 67 4.93 4.48 -17.79
CA ALA A 67 5.90 5.06 -16.86
C ALA A 67 6.39 4.06 -15.82
N ALA A 68 5.52 3.18 -15.33
CA ALA A 68 5.85 2.19 -14.31
C ALA A 68 6.68 1.03 -14.85
N ARG A 69 6.55 0.66 -16.13
CA ARG A 69 7.22 -0.52 -16.70
C ARG A 69 8.73 -0.57 -16.39
N PRO A 70 9.55 0.44 -16.71
CA PRO A 70 10.98 0.39 -16.39
C PRO A 70 11.27 0.34 -14.90
N VAL A 71 10.47 1.02 -14.09
CA VAL A 71 10.63 1.11 -12.64
C VAL A 71 10.30 -0.23 -11.98
N LEU A 72 9.20 -0.87 -12.40
CA LEU A 72 8.77 -2.18 -11.90
C LEU A 72 9.71 -3.30 -12.35
N ARG A 73 10.27 -3.23 -13.56
CA ARG A 73 11.34 -4.14 -14.01
C ARG A 73 12.58 -4.02 -13.12
N ALA A 74 12.98 -2.80 -12.78
CA ALA A 74 14.07 -2.57 -11.84
C ALA A 74 13.75 -3.13 -10.44
N TYR A 75 12.52 -2.97 -9.96
CA TYR A 75 12.05 -3.55 -8.71
C TYR A 75 12.08 -5.09 -8.74
N ALA A 76 11.52 -5.72 -9.77
CA ALA A 76 11.52 -7.17 -9.96
C ALA A 76 12.95 -7.75 -10.03
N GLY A 77 13.85 -7.08 -10.76
CA GLY A 77 15.26 -7.48 -10.82
C GLY A 77 15.97 -7.41 -9.46
N ARG A 78 15.68 -6.41 -8.63
CA ARG A 78 16.17 -6.32 -7.24
C ARG A 78 15.65 -7.46 -6.36
N LYS A 79 14.49 -8.03 -6.69
CA LYS A 79 13.90 -9.21 -6.03
C LYS A 79 14.40 -10.53 -6.58
N GLY A 80 15.31 -10.52 -7.58
CA GLY A 80 15.91 -11.71 -8.18
C GLY A 80 15.05 -12.36 -9.26
N VAL A 81 14.05 -11.65 -9.80
CA VAL A 81 13.27 -12.15 -10.94
C VAL A 81 14.16 -12.13 -12.18
N GLU A 82 14.21 -13.25 -12.90
CA GLU A 82 14.91 -13.40 -14.18
C GLU A 82 14.04 -12.92 -15.34
N HIS A 83 14.66 -12.55 -16.47
CA HIS A 83 13.97 -12.12 -17.71
C HIS A 83 13.00 -10.93 -17.49
N VAL A 84 13.40 -9.98 -16.64
CA VAL A 84 12.56 -8.81 -16.31
C VAL A 84 12.21 -7.95 -17.53
N GLU A 85 13.01 -8.02 -18.60
CA GLU A 85 12.79 -7.30 -19.87
C GLU A 85 11.52 -7.75 -20.60
N GLU A 86 11.02 -8.95 -20.33
CA GLU A 86 9.79 -9.51 -20.90
C GLU A 86 8.53 -9.08 -20.13
N LEU A 87 8.69 -8.60 -18.88
CA LEU A 87 7.55 -8.24 -18.02
C LEU A 87 6.94 -6.91 -18.42
N ASP A 88 5.62 -6.83 -18.39
CA ASP A 88 4.86 -5.58 -18.44
C ASP A 88 4.43 -5.15 -17.02
N THR A 89 3.89 -3.96 -16.90
CA THR A 89 3.37 -3.41 -15.65
C THR A 89 2.32 -4.33 -15.01
N ASP A 90 1.40 -4.84 -15.82
CA ASP A 90 0.31 -5.71 -15.36
C ASP A 90 0.76 -7.12 -14.97
N ASP A 91 1.97 -7.54 -15.35
CA ASP A 91 2.58 -8.80 -14.90
C ASP A 91 3.14 -8.69 -13.47
N ILE A 92 3.42 -7.48 -13.01
CA ILE A 92 4.00 -7.22 -11.68
C ILE A 92 2.96 -6.69 -10.71
N ILE A 93 2.10 -5.75 -11.16
CA ILE A 93 0.96 -5.24 -10.38
C ILE A 93 -0.32 -5.70 -11.06
N HIS A 94 -0.92 -6.77 -10.54
CA HIS A 94 -2.13 -7.35 -11.11
C HIS A 94 -3.38 -6.54 -10.74
N GLY A 95 -4.34 -6.47 -11.66
CA GLY A 95 -5.65 -5.89 -11.39
C GLY A 95 -5.73 -4.37 -11.47
N LEU A 96 -4.75 -3.71 -12.11
CA LEU A 96 -4.80 -2.27 -12.38
C LEU A 96 -5.95 -1.93 -13.33
N VAL A 97 -6.77 -0.96 -12.95
CA VAL A 97 -7.87 -0.41 -13.73
C VAL A 97 -7.45 0.97 -14.25
N TYR A 98 -7.51 1.14 -15.56
CA TYR A 98 -7.17 2.39 -16.24
C TYR A 98 -8.43 3.12 -16.72
N GLY A 99 -8.39 4.46 -16.76
CA GLY A 99 -9.51 5.27 -17.24
C GLY A 99 -10.72 5.35 -16.29
N ALA A 100 -10.59 4.85 -15.06
CA ALA A 100 -11.60 5.02 -14.02
C ALA A 100 -11.48 6.40 -13.35
N PRO A 101 -12.54 6.89 -12.67
CA PRO A 101 -12.45 8.09 -11.84
C PRO A 101 -11.40 7.96 -10.74
N LEU A 102 -10.52 8.97 -10.63
CA LEU A 102 -9.44 9.01 -9.65
C LEU A 102 -9.82 9.77 -8.37
N TYR A 103 -10.85 10.62 -8.41
CA TYR A 103 -11.39 11.24 -7.19
C TYR A 103 -12.35 10.26 -6.51
N ARG A 104 -11.93 9.71 -5.37
CA ARG A 104 -12.58 8.57 -4.70
C ARG A 104 -12.84 8.87 -3.23
N ASP A 105 -13.77 8.12 -2.65
CA ASP A 105 -14.15 8.13 -1.23
C ASP A 105 -13.89 6.80 -0.51
N ASP A 106 -13.24 5.85 -1.22
CA ASP A 106 -12.93 4.50 -0.74
C ASP A 106 -11.42 4.20 -0.72
N LEU A 107 -10.59 5.23 -0.55
CA LEU A 107 -9.15 5.15 -0.74
C LEU A 107 -8.40 4.73 0.53
N ASN A 108 -7.69 3.60 0.46
CA ASN A 108 -6.84 3.12 1.55
C ASN A 108 -5.44 3.73 1.49
N LYS A 109 -4.86 3.81 0.29
CA LYS A 109 -3.48 4.22 0.07
C LYS A 109 -3.26 4.70 -1.37
N VAL A 110 -2.25 5.52 -1.57
CA VAL A 110 -1.76 5.94 -2.89
C VAL A 110 -0.30 5.53 -3.03
N SER A 111 0.07 4.95 -4.16
CA SER A 111 1.47 4.74 -4.53
C SER A 111 1.81 5.50 -5.80
N PHE A 112 2.95 6.19 -5.83
CA PHE A 112 3.37 7.01 -6.96
C PHE A 112 4.83 6.78 -7.32
N ILE A 113 5.17 6.92 -8.60
CA ILE A 113 6.54 6.78 -9.11
C ILE A 113 7.35 8.00 -8.70
N LEU A 114 8.48 7.79 -8.05
CA LEU A 114 9.42 8.87 -7.73
C LEU A 114 10.23 9.24 -8.96
N SER A 115 10.24 10.50 -9.35
CA SER A 115 11.21 11.03 -10.31
C SER A 115 12.57 11.24 -9.66
N SER A 116 12.56 11.56 -8.36
CA SER A 116 13.71 11.62 -7.47
C SER A 116 13.25 11.45 -6.01
N TYR A 117 14.19 11.24 -5.08
CA TYR A 117 13.87 11.18 -3.66
C TYR A 117 13.27 12.47 -3.11
N GLN A 118 13.50 13.61 -3.81
CA GLN A 118 12.91 14.90 -3.44
C GLN A 118 11.38 14.88 -3.50
N ASP A 119 10.77 14.11 -4.42
CA ASP A 119 9.31 13.98 -4.47
C ASP A 119 8.73 13.39 -3.19
N HIS A 120 9.45 12.45 -2.56
CA HIS A 120 9.06 11.91 -1.24
C HIS A 120 9.21 12.97 -0.14
N LEU A 121 10.30 13.73 -0.12
CA LEU A 121 10.49 14.80 0.88
C LEU A 121 9.41 15.87 0.73
N ASP A 122 9.12 16.28 -0.49
CA ASP A 122 8.05 17.24 -0.79
C ASP A 122 6.66 16.70 -0.38
N SER A 123 6.41 15.38 -0.53
CA SER A 123 5.15 14.79 -0.10
C SER A 123 4.95 14.83 1.42
N ILE A 124 6.04 14.71 2.21
CA ILE A 124 6.00 14.86 3.67
C ILE A 124 5.59 16.28 4.06
N GLU A 125 6.13 17.29 3.35
CA GLU A 125 5.81 18.70 3.61
C GLU A 125 4.37 19.05 3.19
N GLU A 126 3.91 18.51 2.04
CA GLU A 126 2.60 18.80 1.48
C GLU A 126 1.46 18.11 2.27
N PHE A 127 1.71 16.89 2.77
CA PHE A 127 0.68 16.07 3.44
C PHE A 127 1.02 15.80 4.91
N PRO A 128 1.10 16.83 5.77
CA PRO A 128 1.49 16.66 7.18
C PRO A 128 0.50 15.81 7.98
N ASP A 129 -0.71 15.61 7.48
CA ASP A 129 -1.77 14.81 8.11
C ASP A 129 -1.83 13.36 7.61
N LEU A 130 -0.95 12.99 6.68
CA LEU A 130 -0.83 11.62 6.17
C LEU A 130 0.48 10.97 6.61
N GLU A 131 0.57 9.67 6.44
CA GLU A 131 1.80 8.90 6.59
C GLU A 131 2.46 8.76 5.21
N CYS A 132 3.71 9.19 5.10
CA CYS A 132 4.46 9.18 3.85
C CYS A 132 5.63 8.20 3.97
N HIS A 133 5.65 7.19 3.10
CA HIS A 133 6.71 6.18 3.05
C HIS A 133 7.29 6.03 1.64
N THR A 134 8.30 5.18 1.52
CA THR A 134 8.88 4.78 0.24
C THR A 134 9.02 3.27 0.16
N TRP A 135 9.00 2.73 -1.05
CA TRP A 135 9.26 1.32 -1.31
C TRP A 135 10.03 1.10 -2.61
N GLY A 136 10.44 -0.16 -2.85
CA GLY A 136 11.29 -0.52 -3.98
C GLY A 136 12.76 -0.16 -3.80
N GLY A 137 13.17 0.28 -2.61
CA GLY A 137 14.52 0.67 -2.22
C GLY A 137 14.50 1.45 -0.92
N ALA A 138 15.63 2.05 -0.54
CA ALA A 138 15.76 2.88 0.66
C ALA A 138 16.45 4.19 0.32
N GLY A 139 16.00 5.31 0.92
CA GLY A 139 16.53 6.65 0.64
C GLY A 139 16.50 6.96 -0.85
N GLU A 140 17.56 7.51 -1.38
CA GLU A 140 17.68 7.91 -2.79
C GLU A 140 17.53 6.75 -3.80
N THR A 141 17.55 5.48 -3.32
CA THR A 141 17.36 4.32 -4.19
C THR A 141 15.91 3.86 -4.21
N ALA A 142 15.01 4.48 -3.46
CA ALA A 142 13.58 4.19 -3.50
C ALA A 142 13.01 4.47 -4.89
N LEU A 143 12.08 3.61 -5.31
CA LEU A 143 11.46 3.71 -6.62
C LEU A 143 10.07 4.35 -6.56
N PHE A 144 9.38 4.15 -5.44
CA PHE A 144 8.03 4.62 -5.23
C PHE A 144 7.92 5.35 -3.90
N GLY A 145 7.09 6.38 -3.88
CA GLY A 145 6.50 6.97 -2.69
C GLY A 145 5.11 6.39 -2.44
N ASP A 146 4.67 6.39 -1.19
CA ASP A 146 3.29 6.10 -0.85
C ASP A 146 2.75 7.04 0.24
N LEU A 147 1.42 7.20 0.22
CA LEU A 147 0.65 8.02 1.14
C LEU A 147 -0.46 7.18 1.72
N GLY A 148 -0.58 7.16 3.04
CA GLY A 148 -1.61 6.42 3.77
C GLY A 148 -2.16 7.22 4.93
N VAL A 149 -3.14 6.66 5.62
CA VAL A 149 -3.73 7.28 6.82
C VAL A 149 -2.68 7.29 7.93
N ARG A 150 -2.51 8.44 8.57
CA ARG A 150 -1.51 8.61 9.65
C ARG A 150 -1.80 7.70 10.84
N GLY A 151 -0.73 7.07 11.37
CA GLY A 151 -0.79 6.20 12.54
C GLY A 151 -1.36 4.80 12.26
N ILE A 152 -1.77 4.53 11.02
CA ILE A 152 -2.21 3.20 10.60
C ILE A 152 -1.01 2.37 10.19
N THR A 153 -0.77 1.31 10.95
CA THR A 153 0.32 0.35 10.74
C THR A 153 -0.19 -1.08 10.86
N LYS A 154 0.59 -2.04 10.40
CA LYS A 154 0.29 -3.46 10.63
C LYS A 154 0.17 -3.80 12.12
N ALA A 155 0.97 -3.17 12.98
CA ALA A 155 0.87 -3.34 14.43
C ALA A 155 -0.47 -2.82 14.98
N HIS A 156 -0.90 -1.63 14.55
CA HIS A 156 -2.21 -1.06 14.92
C HIS A 156 -3.36 -1.99 14.52
N ALA A 157 -3.31 -2.53 13.31
CA ALA A 157 -4.33 -3.45 12.81
C ALA A 157 -4.36 -4.77 13.62
N VAL A 158 -3.19 -5.31 13.99
CA VAL A 158 -3.10 -6.48 14.88
C VAL A 158 -3.72 -6.17 16.24
N ASP A 159 -3.40 -5.05 16.85
CA ASP A 159 -3.98 -4.66 18.15
C ASP A 159 -5.50 -4.50 18.07
N THR A 160 -6.00 -3.90 16.99
CA THR A 160 -7.43 -3.75 16.74
C THR A 160 -8.12 -5.12 16.63
N LEU A 161 -7.55 -6.03 15.86
CA LEU A 161 -8.06 -7.40 15.72
C LEU A 161 -8.05 -8.15 17.06
N LEU A 162 -6.95 -8.06 17.80
CA LEU A 162 -6.82 -8.71 19.12
C LEU A 162 -7.84 -8.16 20.12
N GLY A 163 -8.08 -6.86 20.11
CA GLY A 163 -9.13 -6.23 20.93
C GLY A 163 -10.52 -6.76 20.59
N HIS A 164 -10.84 -6.93 19.32
CA HIS A 164 -12.10 -7.50 18.84
C HIS A 164 -12.25 -8.98 19.28
N LEU A 165 -11.19 -9.77 19.16
CA LEU A 165 -11.19 -11.20 19.50
C LEU A 165 -11.08 -11.46 21.00
N GLY A 166 -10.80 -10.46 21.84
CA GLY A 166 -10.47 -10.66 23.26
C GLY A 166 -9.19 -11.46 23.49
N ALA A 167 -8.28 -11.48 22.51
CA ALA A 167 -7.02 -12.20 22.55
C ALA A 167 -5.85 -11.29 23.02
N ARG A 168 -4.75 -11.90 23.43
CA ARG A 168 -3.56 -11.16 23.90
C ARG A 168 -2.44 -11.27 22.87
N ARG A 169 -1.57 -10.27 22.79
CA ARG A 169 -0.35 -10.32 21.97
C ARG A 169 0.48 -11.59 22.22
N ALA A 170 0.58 -12.02 23.47
CA ALA A 170 1.31 -13.24 23.84
C ALA A 170 0.75 -14.55 23.23
N ASP A 171 -0.48 -14.51 22.74
CA ASP A 171 -1.17 -15.67 22.15
C ASP A 171 -1.06 -15.67 20.60
N THR A 172 -0.23 -14.80 20.01
CA THR A 172 -0.08 -14.61 18.56
C THR A 172 1.29 -15.04 18.06
N VAL A 173 1.30 -15.48 16.79
CA VAL A 173 2.51 -15.76 16.00
C VAL A 173 2.40 -15.02 14.68
N ALA A 174 3.42 -14.26 14.29
CA ALA A 174 3.49 -13.56 13.02
C ALA A 174 4.52 -14.18 12.08
N PHE A 175 4.24 -14.15 10.79
CA PHE A 175 5.14 -14.53 9.72
C PHE A 175 5.24 -13.39 8.71
N GLY A 176 6.44 -13.13 8.19
CA GLY A 176 6.69 -12.09 7.18
C GLY A 176 8.10 -12.18 6.63
N ASP A 177 8.37 -11.46 5.55
CA ASP A 177 9.65 -11.52 4.84
C ASP A 177 10.23 -10.12 4.52
N ALA A 178 9.53 -9.05 4.91
CA ALA A 178 9.88 -7.70 4.55
C ALA A 178 10.09 -6.78 5.76
N LYS A 179 10.87 -5.71 5.59
CA LYS A 179 11.11 -4.70 6.64
C LYS A 179 9.82 -4.04 7.15
N VAL A 180 8.81 -3.93 6.30
CA VAL A 180 7.49 -3.39 6.66
C VAL A 180 6.74 -4.28 7.65
N ASP A 181 7.18 -5.53 7.86
CA ASP A 181 6.59 -6.48 8.81
C ASP A 181 7.18 -6.37 10.22
N ILE A 182 8.30 -5.66 10.39
CA ILE A 182 8.94 -5.50 11.70
C ILE A 182 7.97 -4.99 12.77
N PRO A 183 7.15 -3.94 12.56
CA PRO A 183 6.17 -3.50 13.56
C PRO A 183 5.13 -4.57 13.93
N MET A 184 4.77 -5.44 12.98
CA MET A 184 3.90 -6.59 13.25
C MET A 184 4.60 -7.63 14.13
N PHE A 185 5.87 -7.93 13.87
CA PHE A 185 6.66 -8.85 14.70
C PHE A 185 6.79 -8.35 16.13
N GLU A 186 7.00 -7.05 16.33
CA GLU A 186 7.07 -6.43 17.65
C GLU A 186 5.72 -6.43 18.39
N ALA A 187 4.61 -6.44 17.65
CA ALA A 187 3.26 -6.47 18.18
C ALA A 187 2.77 -7.88 18.53
N CYS A 188 3.46 -8.94 18.09
CA CYS A 188 3.07 -10.33 18.32
C CYS A 188 3.88 -11.01 19.41
N GLY A 189 3.37 -12.13 19.93
CA GLY A 189 4.02 -12.88 20.99
C GLY A 189 5.22 -13.69 20.50
N ALA A 190 5.23 -14.06 19.22
CA ALA A 190 6.34 -14.72 18.53
C ALA A 190 6.32 -14.37 17.03
N SER A 191 7.48 -14.49 16.38
CA SER A 191 7.65 -14.25 14.94
C SER A 191 8.81 -15.11 14.38
#